data_8c41c204759017ae126987fd8a21d6a1
#
_entry.id   8c41c204759017ae126987fd8a21d6a1
#
_cell.length_a   1.000
_cell.length_b   1.000
_cell.length_c   1.000
_cell.angle_alpha   90.00
_cell.angle_beta   90.00
_cell.angle_gamma   90.00
#
_symmetry.space_group_name_H-M   'P 1'
#
loop_
_entity.id
_entity.type
_entity.pdbx_description
1 polymer ?
#
loop_
_entity_poly.entity_id
_entity_poly.type
_entity_poly.pdbx_seq_one_letter_code
_entity_poly.pdbx_strand_id
1 'polypeptide(L)'
;PFSIILFDEIEKAAKPNPRILDIFLQILEDGRLTDSKGETVYFSESVIIFTSNLGASEVSSNGSNEEVADEFIKIVKNYFDNEIKRPEILGRIGYSNIVPFNFIKDREFSVKIAKSKLRPVQKAISEKYRIDLEFEDELKFIDYVLGGADSSKGGRDILNAINDKLLDELAMFMFENKEELPSMKGSKIVVKTTKNGLEFDFDND
;
A
#
# COMPACT_ATOMS: atom_id res chain seq x y z
N PRO A 1 -25.96 -9.17 7.91
CA PRO A 1 -25.48 -7.80 8.17
C PRO A 1 -24.67 -7.32 6.99
N PHE A 2 -24.83 -6.05 6.62
CA PHE A 2 -24.04 -5.43 5.57
C PHE A 2 -22.56 -5.50 5.93
N SER A 3 -21.74 -6.04 5.02
CA SER A 3 -20.30 -6.19 5.24
C SER A 3 -19.52 -5.98 3.94
N ILE A 4 -18.25 -5.59 4.09
CA ILE A 4 -17.28 -5.57 3.01
C ILE A 4 -16.27 -6.68 3.31
N ILE A 5 -16.09 -7.59 2.37
CA ILE A 5 -15.20 -8.74 2.49
C ILE A 5 -14.10 -8.59 1.45
N LEU A 6 -12.86 -8.56 1.91
CA LEU A 6 -11.68 -8.45 1.06
C LEU A 6 -10.96 -9.78 1.01
N PHE A 7 -10.77 -10.32 -0.20
CA PHE A 7 -9.89 -11.45 -0.48
C PHE A 7 -8.63 -10.94 -1.18
N ASP A 8 -7.56 -10.91 -0.43
CA ASP A 8 -6.30 -10.35 -0.91
C ASP A 8 -5.47 -11.38 -1.66
N GLU A 9 -4.86 -10.97 -2.79
CA GLU A 9 -3.97 -11.79 -3.60
C GLU A 9 -4.59 -13.14 -4.06
N ILE A 10 -5.76 -13.07 -4.72
CA ILE A 10 -6.54 -14.24 -5.15
C ILE A 10 -5.72 -15.23 -6.00
N GLU A 11 -4.76 -14.76 -6.79
CA GLU A 11 -3.87 -15.60 -7.59
C GLU A 11 -2.99 -16.52 -6.75
N LYS A 12 -2.64 -16.11 -5.53
CA LYS A 12 -1.84 -16.95 -4.62
C LYS A 12 -2.65 -18.11 -4.08
N ALA A 13 -3.94 -17.91 -3.84
CA ALA A 13 -4.84 -18.98 -3.42
C ALA A 13 -5.06 -19.99 -4.57
N ALA A 14 -5.11 -19.53 -5.81
CA ALA A 14 -5.34 -20.37 -6.99
C ALA A 14 -4.12 -21.20 -7.41
N LYS A 15 -2.89 -20.72 -7.18
CA LYS A 15 -1.65 -21.37 -7.65
C LYS A 15 -1.48 -22.83 -7.22
N PRO A 16 -1.66 -23.20 -5.94
CA PRO A 16 -1.49 -24.59 -5.52
C PRO A 16 -2.63 -25.50 -5.99
N ASN A 17 -3.85 -25.00 -6.05
CA ASN A 17 -5.02 -25.74 -6.43
C ASN A 17 -6.15 -24.81 -6.92
N PRO A 18 -6.35 -24.67 -8.24
CA PRO A 18 -7.40 -23.80 -8.79
C PRO A 18 -8.81 -24.13 -8.32
N ARG A 19 -9.06 -25.37 -7.83
CA ARG A 19 -10.37 -25.77 -7.30
C ARG A 19 -10.77 -25.05 -6.02
N ILE A 20 -9.82 -24.42 -5.31
CA ILE A 20 -10.17 -23.59 -4.15
C ILE A 20 -11.08 -22.42 -4.56
N LEU A 21 -11.00 -22.00 -5.81
CA LEU A 21 -11.85 -20.95 -6.36
C LEU A 21 -13.31 -21.41 -6.57
N ASP A 22 -13.61 -22.71 -6.52
CA ASP A 22 -14.98 -23.22 -6.60
C ASP A 22 -15.84 -22.75 -5.42
N ILE A 23 -15.21 -22.45 -4.28
CA ILE A 23 -15.87 -21.81 -3.12
C ILE A 23 -16.43 -20.44 -3.50
N PHE A 24 -15.65 -19.67 -4.26
CA PHE A 24 -16.09 -18.34 -4.71
C PHE A 24 -17.24 -18.42 -5.73
N LEU A 25 -17.30 -19.46 -6.55
CA LEU A 25 -18.45 -19.66 -7.43
C LEU A 25 -19.72 -19.81 -6.60
N GLN A 26 -19.72 -20.63 -5.54
CA GLN A 26 -20.88 -20.80 -4.68
C GLN A 26 -21.27 -19.47 -4.00
N ILE A 27 -20.30 -18.70 -3.52
CA ILE A 27 -20.57 -17.40 -2.88
C ILE A 27 -21.16 -16.40 -3.89
N LEU A 28 -20.57 -16.34 -5.10
CA LEU A 28 -20.96 -15.37 -6.12
C LEU A 28 -22.27 -15.74 -6.84
N GLU A 29 -22.61 -17.03 -6.93
CA GLU A 29 -23.85 -17.52 -7.56
C GLU A 29 -25.01 -17.57 -6.58
N ASP A 30 -24.81 -18.25 -5.45
CA ASP A 30 -25.87 -18.55 -4.48
C ASP A 30 -25.99 -17.50 -3.39
N GLY A 31 -25.00 -16.61 -3.26
CA GLY A 31 -24.93 -15.65 -2.15
C GLY A 31 -24.76 -16.33 -0.78
N ARG A 32 -24.28 -17.57 -0.73
CA ARG A 32 -24.11 -18.36 0.50
C ARG A 32 -22.95 -19.34 0.37
N LEU A 33 -22.45 -19.77 1.52
CA LEU A 33 -21.46 -20.84 1.65
C LEU A 33 -21.88 -21.78 2.78
N THR A 34 -21.88 -23.07 2.50
CA THR A 34 -22.15 -24.09 3.52
C THR A 34 -20.84 -24.83 3.86
N ASP A 35 -20.51 -24.89 5.13
CA ASP A 35 -19.31 -25.57 5.61
C ASP A 35 -19.50 -27.09 5.67
N SER A 36 -18.42 -27.79 6.03
CA SER A 36 -18.41 -29.27 6.15
C SER A 36 -19.28 -29.81 7.28
N LYS A 37 -19.75 -28.95 8.20
CA LYS A 37 -20.66 -29.30 9.30
C LYS A 37 -22.12 -29.04 8.96
N GLY A 38 -22.39 -28.48 7.78
CA GLY A 38 -23.73 -28.12 7.33
C GLY A 38 -24.18 -26.72 7.78
N GLU A 39 -23.30 -25.91 8.38
CA GLU A 39 -23.61 -24.53 8.73
C GLU A 39 -23.56 -23.64 7.49
N THR A 40 -24.56 -22.80 7.30
CA THR A 40 -24.65 -21.93 6.13
C THR A 40 -24.47 -20.46 6.51
N VAL A 41 -23.54 -19.79 5.83
CA VAL A 41 -23.29 -18.35 5.94
C VAL A 41 -23.79 -17.68 4.66
N TYR A 42 -24.46 -16.54 4.81
CA TYR A 42 -25.05 -15.77 3.71
C TYR A 42 -24.22 -14.53 3.40
N PHE A 43 -24.00 -14.27 2.11
CA PHE A 43 -23.22 -13.16 1.55
C PHE A 43 -24.08 -12.19 0.73
N SER A 44 -25.40 -12.40 0.66
CA SER A 44 -26.33 -11.63 -0.18
C SER A 44 -26.35 -10.11 0.10
N GLU A 45 -25.92 -9.71 1.30
CA GLU A 45 -25.82 -8.30 1.71
C GLU A 45 -24.36 -7.83 1.85
N SER A 46 -23.42 -8.53 1.19
CA SER A 46 -21.99 -8.23 1.29
C SER A 46 -21.45 -7.69 -0.02
N VAL A 47 -20.53 -6.74 0.06
CA VAL A 47 -19.66 -6.34 -1.05
C VAL A 47 -18.41 -7.20 -0.98
N ILE A 48 -18.10 -7.93 -2.06
CA ILE A 48 -16.93 -8.79 -2.14
C ILE A 48 -15.91 -8.11 -3.05
N ILE A 49 -14.70 -7.96 -2.53
CA ILE A 49 -13.57 -7.35 -3.24
C ILE A 49 -12.45 -8.38 -3.33
N PHE A 50 -11.93 -8.58 -4.53
CA PHE A 50 -10.73 -9.37 -4.76
C PHE A 50 -9.59 -8.44 -5.16
N THR A 51 -8.40 -8.63 -4.58
CA THR A 51 -7.19 -7.98 -5.06
C THR A 51 -6.27 -8.97 -5.75
N SER A 52 -5.43 -8.47 -6.64
CA SER A 52 -4.44 -9.28 -7.35
C SER A 52 -3.24 -8.43 -7.76
N ASN A 53 -2.07 -9.08 -7.82
CA ASN A 53 -0.83 -8.53 -8.37
C ASN A 53 -0.54 -9.05 -9.79
N LEU A 54 -1.53 -9.64 -10.46
CA LEU A 54 -1.38 -10.12 -11.84
C LEU A 54 -0.96 -8.98 -12.77
N GLY A 55 0.07 -9.21 -13.56
CA GLY A 55 0.62 -8.23 -14.49
C GLY A 55 1.56 -7.20 -13.89
N ALA A 56 1.73 -7.14 -12.57
CA ALA A 56 2.54 -6.09 -11.92
C ALA A 56 4.01 -6.07 -12.38
N SER A 57 4.56 -7.22 -12.79
CA SER A 57 5.92 -7.34 -13.33
C SER A 57 6.00 -7.39 -14.87
N GLU A 58 4.87 -7.46 -15.55
CA GLU A 58 4.78 -7.68 -16.99
C GLU A 58 4.39 -6.41 -17.74
N VAL A 59 3.47 -5.62 -17.14
CA VAL A 59 2.96 -4.39 -17.73
C VAL A 59 4.02 -3.29 -17.71
N SER A 60 4.23 -2.67 -18.86
CA SER A 60 5.15 -1.55 -18.98
C SER A 60 4.55 -0.28 -18.39
N SER A 61 5.33 0.44 -17.59
CA SER A 61 4.92 1.76 -17.06
C SER A 61 4.95 2.88 -18.13
N ASN A 62 5.45 2.64 -19.33
CA ASN A 62 5.73 3.70 -20.33
C ASN A 62 4.50 4.13 -21.15
N GLY A 63 3.42 3.35 -21.16
CA GLY A 63 2.18 3.67 -21.87
C GLY A 63 1.35 4.77 -21.22
N SER A 64 0.30 5.23 -21.90
CA SER A 64 -0.75 6.03 -21.28
C SER A 64 -1.47 5.25 -20.18
N ASN A 65 -2.21 5.95 -19.32
CA ASN A 65 -2.96 5.27 -18.26
C ASN A 65 -4.02 4.30 -18.82
N GLU A 66 -4.58 4.60 -19.99
CA GLU A 66 -5.55 3.74 -20.67
C GLU A 66 -4.89 2.49 -21.23
N GLU A 67 -3.75 2.62 -21.92
CA GLU A 67 -2.98 1.49 -22.43
C GLU A 67 -2.52 0.55 -21.33
N VAL A 68 -2.00 1.11 -20.22
CA VAL A 68 -1.60 0.36 -19.02
C VAL A 68 -2.80 -0.39 -18.42
N ALA A 69 -3.95 0.28 -18.29
CA ALA A 69 -5.16 -0.33 -17.77
C ALA A 69 -5.65 -1.48 -18.65
N ASP A 70 -5.66 -1.30 -19.97
CA ASP A 70 -6.05 -2.33 -20.93
C ASP A 70 -5.13 -3.53 -20.89
N GLU A 71 -3.83 -3.31 -20.70
CA GLU A 71 -2.84 -4.39 -20.60
C GLU A 71 -3.06 -5.21 -19.33
N PHE A 72 -3.29 -4.57 -18.17
CA PHE A 72 -3.68 -5.25 -16.94
C PHE A 72 -4.95 -6.09 -17.11
N ILE A 73 -5.99 -5.53 -17.74
CA ILE A 73 -7.25 -6.25 -17.97
C ILE A 73 -7.02 -7.48 -18.85
N LYS A 74 -6.19 -7.37 -19.89
CA LYS A 74 -5.84 -8.50 -20.77
C LYS A 74 -5.12 -9.61 -19.99
N ILE A 75 -4.16 -9.26 -19.14
CA ILE A 75 -3.41 -10.22 -18.32
C ILE A 75 -4.34 -10.94 -17.35
N VAL A 76 -5.21 -10.20 -16.65
CA VAL A 76 -6.20 -10.81 -15.75
C VAL A 76 -7.12 -11.77 -16.49
N LYS A 77 -7.64 -11.39 -17.65
CA LYS A 77 -8.46 -12.28 -18.50
C LYS A 77 -7.69 -13.52 -18.90
N ASN A 78 -6.47 -13.37 -19.43
CA ASN A 78 -5.63 -14.48 -19.82
C ASN A 78 -5.37 -15.46 -18.68
N TYR A 79 -5.11 -14.94 -17.48
CA TYR A 79 -4.89 -15.77 -16.31
C TYR A 79 -6.10 -16.66 -15.99
N PHE A 80 -7.30 -16.11 -15.93
CA PHE A 80 -8.50 -16.88 -15.63
C PHE A 80 -8.90 -17.82 -16.79
N ASP A 81 -8.79 -17.37 -18.04
CA ASP A 81 -9.23 -18.12 -19.21
C ASP A 81 -8.26 -19.26 -19.59
N ASN A 82 -6.96 -18.99 -19.57
CA ASN A 82 -5.95 -19.87 -20.15
C ASN A 82 -5.02 -20.53 -19.13
N GLU A 83 -4.60 -19.82 -18.07
CA GLU A 83 -3.63 -20.36 -17.14
C GLU A 83 -4.29 -21.27 -16.11
N ILE A 84 -5.29 -20.75 -15.37
CA ILE A 84 -6.00 -21.56 -14.38
C ILE A 84 -7.24 -22.25 -14.93
N LYS A 85 -7.68 -21.88 -16.15
CA LYS A 85 -8.84 -22.45 -16.86
C LYS A 85 -10.13 -22.37 -16.01
N ARG A 86 -10.41 -21.18 -15.50
CA ARG A 86 -11.59 -20.86 -14.69
C ARG A 86 -12.28 -19.58 -15.18
N PRO A 87 -12.67 -19.50 -16.47
CA PRO A 87 -13.32 -18.31 -17.02
C PRO A 87 -14.65 -17.97 -16.32
N GLU A 88 -15.32 -18.99 -15.79
CA GLU A 88 -16.60 -18.84 -15.10
C GLU A 88 -16.52 -17.92 -13.88
N ILE A 89 -15.38 -17.89 -13.17
CA ILE A 89 -15.17 -17.00 -12.01
C ILE A 89 -15.18 -15.56 -12.45
N LEU A 90 -14.41 -15.24 -13.48
CA LEU A 90 -14.36 -13.89 -14.02
C LEU A 90 -15.69 -13.47 -14.64
N GLY A 91 -16.42 -14.42 -15.24
CA GLY A 91 -17.78 -14.21 -15.72
C GLY A 91 -18.75 -13.83 -14.60
N ARG A 92 -18.60 -14.38 -13.38
CA ARG A 92 -19.42 -14.04 -12.20
C ARG A 92 -19.00 -12.73 -11.54
N ILE A 93 -17.73 -12.44 -11.48
CA ILE A 93 -17.22 -11.14 -11.02
C ILE A 93 -17.70 -10.03 -11.95
N GLY A 94 -17.72 -10.31 -13.25
CA GLY A 94 -18.05 -9.36 -14.31
C GLY A 94 -16.80 -8.65 -14.85
N TYR A 95 -16.63 -8.71 -16.16
CA TYR A 95 -15.46 -8.09 -16.83
C TYR A 95 -15.38 -6.57 -16.64
N SER A 96 -16.52 -5.90 -16.48
CA SER A 96 -16.57 -4.45 -16.20
C SER A 96 -16.20 -4.08 -14.76
N ASN A 97 -16.09 -5.06 -13.88
CA ASN A 97 -15.74 -4.87 -12.47
C ASN A 97 -14.23 -5.03 -12.23
N ILE A 98 -13.44 -5.27 -13.27
CA ILE A 98 -11.97 -5.25 -13.18
C ILE A 98 -11.52 -3.80 -13.13
N VAL A 99 -10.89 -3.40 -12.02
CA VAL A 99 -10.40 -2.05 -11.78
C VAL A 99 -8.87 -2.07 -11.71
N PRO A 100 -8.17 -1.74 -12.81
CA PRO A 100 -6.72 -1.67 -12.80
C PRO A 100 -6.23 -0.48 -11.96
N PHE A 101 -5.16 -0.67 -11.21
CA PHE A 101 -4.44 0.39 -10.54
C PHE A 101 -3.20 0.74 -11.36
N ASN A 102 -3.15 1.94 -11.89
CA ASN A 102 -2.03 2.43 -12.69
C ASN A 102 -0.80 2.73 -11.82
N PHE A 103 0.36 2.78 -12.45
CA PHE A 103 1.61 3.20 -11.83
C PHE A 103 1.53 4.67 -11.38
N ILE A 104 2.17 4.98 -10.26
CA ILE A 104 2.27 6.35 -9.75
C ILE A 104 3.39 7.06 -10.51
N LYS A 105 3.04 7.80 -11.57
CA LYS A 105 3.99 8.52 -12.44
C LYS A 105 4.13 9.99 -12.07
N ASP A 106 3.09 10.56 -11.47
CA ASP A 106 3.03 11.97 -11.17
C ASP A 106 3.73 12.27 -9.84
N ARG A 107 4.74 13.18 -9.89
CA ARG A 107 5.46 13.66 -8.72
C ARG A 107 4.51 14.25 -7.67
N GLU A 108 3.46 14.95 -8.08
CA GLU A 108 2.50 15.55 -7.14
C GLU A 108 1.79 14.48 -6.30
N PHE A 109 1.41 13.36 -6.92
CA PHE A 109 0.83 12.23 -6.19
C PHE A 109 1.85 11.57 -5.26
N SER A 110 3.10 11.39 -5.70
CA SER A 110 4.17 10.85 -4.85
C SER A 110 4.42 11.73 -3.63
N VAL A 111 4.41 13.06 -3.80
CA VAL A 111 4.52 14.02 -2.70
C VAL A 111 3.34 13.92 -1.73
N LYS A 112 2.11 13.82 -2.24
CA LYS A 112 0.92 13.63 -1.40
C LYS A 112 0.99 12.33 -0.59
N ILE A 113 1.46 11.25 -1.21
CA ILE A 113 1.66 9.97 -0.53
C ILE A 113 2.72 10.12 0.56
N ALA A 114 3.89 10.68 0.26
CA ALA A 114 4.95 10.90 1.23
C ALA A 114 4.45 11.70 2.45
N LYS A 115 3.77 12.83 2.22
CA LYS A 115 3.16 13.63 3.30
C LYS A 115 2.17 12.82 4.14
N SER A 116 1.32 12.01 3.49
CA SER A 116 0.36 11.17 4.20
C SER A 116 1.02 10.10 5.08
N LYS A 117 2.23 9.65 4.73
CA LYS A 117 3.01 8.66 5.49
C LYS A 117 3.86 9.30 6.58
N LEU A 118 4.26 10.55 6.43
CA LEU A 118 5.00 11.30 7.47
C LEU A 118 4.11 11.68 8.65
N ARG A 119 2.86 12.06 8.42
CA ARG A 119 1.92 12.47 9.47
C ARG A 119 1.79 11.48 10.64
N PRO A 120 1.61 10.17 10.42
CA PRO A 120 1.58 9.18 11.50
C PRO A 120 2.88 9.15 12.30
N VAL A 121 4.04 9.32 11.65
CA VAL A 121 5.35 9.35 12.32
C VAL A 121 5.45 10.57 13.23
N GLN A 122 5.15 11.77 12.69
CA GLN A 122 5.13 13.00 13.46
C GLN A 122 4.20 12.89 14.68
N LYS A 123 2.99 12.36 14.45
CA LYS A 123 2.00 12.15 15.51
C LYS A 123 2.50 11.18 16.59
N ALA A 124 3.09 10.06 16.19
CA ALA A 124 3.60 9.06 17.14
C ALA A 124 4.73 9.62 18.04
N ILE A 125 5.61 10.46 17.48
CA ILE A 125 6.69 11.11 18.23
C ILE A 125 6.11 12.14 19.19
N SER A 126 5.21 13.00 18.72
CA SER A 126 4.56 14.01 19.54
C SER A 126 3.76 13.39 20.70
N GLU A 127 2.98 12.34 20.45
CA GLU A 127 2.20 11.65 21.48
C GLU A 127 3.08 10.93 22.52
N LYS A 128 4.16 10.28 22.08
CA LYS A 128 5.01 9.46 22.96
C LYS A 128 6.01 10.28 23.76
N TYR A 129 6.65 11.26 23.12
CA TYR A 129 7.76 12.01 23.72
C TYR A 129 7.39 13.45 24.08
N ARG A 130 6.26 13.97 23.58
CA ARG A 130 5.85 15.37 23.65
C ARG A 130 6.87 16.31 23.00
N ILE A 131 7.44 15.87 21.92
CA ILE A 131 8.40 16.58 21.08
C ILE A 131 7.84 16.56 19.67
N ASP A 132 7.77 17.70 19.01
CA ASP A 132 7.26 17.77 17.65
C ASP A 132 8.39 17.53 16.66
N LEU A 133 8.11 16.78 15.57
CA LEU A 133 9.04 16.54 14.48
C LEU A 133 8.73 17.50 13.33
N GLU A 134 9.63 18.42 13.06
CA GLU A 134 9.51 19.39 11.98
C GLU A 134 10.62 19.21 10.94
N PHE A 135 10.37 19.68 9.74
CA PHE A 135 11.34 19.68 8.64
C PHE A 135 11.70 21.11 8.28
N GLU A 136 12.98 21.46 8.23
CA GLU A 136 13.44 22.78 7.80
C GLU A 136 12.88 23.12 6.40
N ASP A 137 12.91 22.14 5.48
CA ASP A 137 12.26 22.18 4.17
C ASP A 137 11.64 20.80 3.88
N GLU A 138 10.32 20.70 4.13
CA GLU A 138 9.58 19.44 3.95
C GLU A 138 9.63 18.96 2.49
N LEU A 139 9.58 19.87 1.51
CA LEU A 139 9.62 19.47 0.10
C LEU A 139 10.99 18.94 -0.29
N LYS A 140 12.06 19.58 0.18
CA LYS A 140 13.43 19.10 -0.04
C LYS A 140 13.67 17.73 0.59
N PHE A 141 13.14 17.51 1.79
CA PHE A 141 13.16 16.19 2.44
C PHE A 141 12.40 15.16 1.61
N ILE A 142 11.19 15.48 1.14
CA ILE A 142 10.40 14.57 0.31
C ILE A 142 11.14 14.24 -0.98
N ASP A 143 11.78 15.20 -1.63
CA ASP A 143 12.59 14.96 -2.83
C ASP A 143 13.78 14.03 -2.54
N TYR A 144 14.42 14.19 -1.40
CA TYR A 144 15.49 13.30 -0.94
C TYR A 144 14.97 11.86 -0.75
N VAL A 145 13.80 11.68 -0.16
CA VAL A 145 13.16 10.37 0.00
C VAL A 145 12.79 9.79 -1.36
N LEU A 146 12.10 10.55 -2.21
CA LEU A 146 11.63 10.10 -3.53
C LEU A 146 12.79 9.77 -4.48
N GLY A 147 13.95 10.42 -4.35
CA GLY A 147 15.15 10.11 -5.13
C GLY A 147 15.70 8.71 -4.88
N GLY A 148 15.29 8.02 -3.82
CA GLY A 148 15.60 6.61 -3.54
C GLY A 148 14.44 5.65 -3.72
N ALA A 149 13.24 6.15 -4.04
CA ALA A 149 12.06 5.32 -4.23
C ALA A 149 11.88 4.93 -5.70
N ASP A 150 11.49 3.67 -5.92
CA ASP A 150 11.10 3.18 -7.24
C ASP A 150 9.60 3.39 -7.43
N SER A 151 9.23 4.41 -8.19
CA SER A 151 7.83 4.76 -8.43
C SER A 151 6.99 3.63 -9.06
N SER A 152 7.65 2.65 -9.72
CA SER A 152 6.97 1.47 -10.28
C SER A 152 6.39 0.55 -9.19
N LYS A 153 6.94 0.59 -7.99
CA LYS A 153 6.50 -0.22 -6.84
C LYS A 153 5.41 0.46 -5.99
N GLY A 154 5.00 1.67 -6.36
CA GLY A 154 3.89 2.38 -5.78
C GLY A 154 4.17 2.98 -4.38
N GLY A 155 3.09 3.26 -3.64
CA GLY A 155 3.17 3.96 -2.35
C GLY A 155 3.89 3.17 -1.23
N ARG A 156 4.02 1.85 -1.37
CA ARG A 156 4.75 1.01 -0.41
C ARG A 156 6.25 1.28 -0.46
N ASP A 157 6.81 1.53 -1.65
CA ASP A 157 8.23 1.84 -1.79
C ASP A 157 8.58 3.23 -1.24
N ILE A 158 7.65 4.19 -1.37
CA ILE A 158 7.77 5.50 -0.71
C ILE A 158 7.81 5.34 0.82
N LEU A 159 6.97 4.47 1.38
CA LEU A 159 6.99 4.18 2.82
C LEU A 159 8.32 3.54 3.25
N ASN A 160 8.82 2.57 2.48
CA ASN A 160 10.11 1.93 2.76
C ASN A 160 11.24 2.97 2.73
N ALA A 161 11.25 3.85 1.73
CA ALA A 161 12.25 4.91 1.63
C ALA A 161 12.18 5.91 2.80
N ILE A 162 10.99 6.19 3.35
CA ILE A 162 10.85 6.99 4.57
C ILE A 162 11.42 6.23 5.78
N ASN A 163 11.11 4.93 5.90
CA ASN A 163 11.62 4.12 7.00
C ASN A 163 13.15 4.08 6.98
N ASP A 164 13.73 3.73 5.84
CA ASP A 164 15.18 3.54 5.68
C ASP A 164 15.97 4.85 5.85
N LYS A 165 15.42 5.98 5.37
CA LYS A 165 16.14 7.26 5.37
C LYS A 165 15.83 8.15 6.57
N LEU A 166 14.65 8.04 7.17
CA LEU A 166 14.26 8.88 8.30
C LEU A 166 14.23 8.12 9.61
N LEU A 167 13.51 6.98 9.67
CA LEU A 167 13.21 6.38 10.97
C LEU A 167 14.44 5.78 11.62
N ASP A 168 15.34 5.17 10.85
CA ASP A 168 16.54 4.58 11.39
C ASP A 168 17.51 5.65 11.92
N GLU A 169 17.74 6.73 11.15
CA GLU A 169 18.59 7.84 11.57
C GLU A 169 18.00 8.62 12.75
N LEU A 170 16.67 8.86 12.73
CA LEU A 170 15.95 9.50 13.82
C LEU A 170 15.99 8.66 15.10
N ALA A 171 15.84 7.34 14.99
CA ALA A 171 15.92 6.43 16.13
C ALA A 171 17.31 6.46 16.76
N MET A 172 18.37 6.49 15.95
CA MET A 172 19.76 6.65 16.42
C MET A 172 19.95 7.98 17.14
N PHE A 173 19.54 9.10 16.52
CA PHE A 173 19.60 10.42 17.14
C PHE A 173 18.89 10.47 18.51
N MET A 174 17.67 9.94 18.56
CA MET A 174 16.90 9.89 19.81
C MET A 174 17.53 8.97 20.87
N PHE A 175 18.17 7.87 20.43
CA PHE A 175 18.86 6.96 21.33
C PHE A 175 20.12 7.59 21.91
N GLU A 176 20.92 8.28 21.12
CA GLU A 176 22.13 8.98 21.55
C GLU A 176 21.81 10.10 22.54
N ASN A 177 20.68 10.78 22.35
CA ASN A 177 20.23 11.88 23.20
C ASN A 177 19.15 11.46 24.24
N LYS A 178 19.04 10.16 24.55
CA LYS A 178 17.96 9.62 25.42
C LYS A 178 17.89 10.27 26.81
N GLU A 179 19.00 10.74 27.35
CA GLU A 179 19.07 11.38 28.66
C GLU A 179 18.53 12.82 28.65
N GLU A 180 18.58 13.47 27.48
CA GLU A 180 18.12 14.84 27.25
C GLU A 180 16.63 14.89 26.90
N LEU A 181 16.07 13.85 26.27
CA LEU A 181 14.67 13.80 25.83
C LEU A 181 13.64 14.20 26.89
N PRO A 182 13.79 13.83 28.19
CA PRO A 182 12.83 14.23 29.21
C PRO A 182 12.80 15.74 29.46
N SER A 183 13.91 16.44 29.26
CA SER A 183 14.02 17.90 29.41
C SER A 183 13.55 18.64 28.15
N MET A 184 13.46 17.95 27.01
CA MET A 184 13.05 18.49 25.70
C MET A 184 11.53 18.43 25.46
N LYS A 185 10.73 18.14 26.49
CA LYS A 185 9.26 18.14 26.37
C LYS A 185 8.74 19.53 26.00
N GLY A 186 8.02 19.61 24.90
CA GLY A 186 7.49 20.87 24.37
C GLY A 186 8.42 21.54 23.35
N SER A 187 9.62 20.98 23.13
CA SER A 187 10.53 21.40 22.06
C SER A 187 10.26 20.67 20.73
N LYS A 188 11.08 20.93 19.75
CA LYS A 188 11.00 20.34 18.42
C LYS A 188 12.30 19.61 18.08
N ILE A 189 12.18 18.54 17.29
CA ILE A 189 13.30 17.98 16.52
C ILE A 189 13.16 18.51 15.09
N VAL A 190 14.14 19.27 14.65
CA VAL A 190 14.19 19.83 13.31
C VAL A 190 15.08 18.96 12.42
N VAL A 191 14.49 18.44 11.34
CA VAL A 191 15.18 17.62 10.34
C VAL A 191 15.67 18.51 9.21
N LYS A 192 16.99 18.53 8.99
CA LYS A 192 17.65 19.25 7.89
C LYS A 192 18.12 18.25 6.84
N THR A 193 17.80 18.50 5.59
CA THR A 193 18.28 17.68 4.47
C THR A 193 19.55 18.30 3.89
N THR A 194 20.66 17.59 3.99
CA THR A 194 21.97 18.00 3.49
C THR A 194 22.38 17.16 2.27
N LYS A 195 23.53 17.45 1.69
CA LYS A 195 24.11 16.65 0.60
C LYS A 195 24.59 15.26 1.08
N ASN A 196 24.87 15.12 2.37
CA ASN A 196 25.44 13.91 2.97
C ASN A 196 24.40 13.04 3.68
N GLY A 197 23.14 13.46 3.77
CA GLY A 197 22.08 12.76 4.48
C GLY A 197 21.23 13.72 5.31
N LEU A 198 20.66 13.22 6.40
CA LEU A 198 19.86 14.02 7.32
C LEU A 198 20.70 14.46 8.51
N GLU A 199 20.39 15.64 9.01
CA GLU A 199 20.91 16.18 10.26
C GLU A 199 19.72 16.51 11.17
N PHE A 200 19.86 16.27 12.47
CA PHE A 200 18.81 16.46 13.46
C PHE A 200 19.30 17.40 14.54
N ASP A 201 18.51 18.40 14.86
CA ASP A 201 18.77 19.35 15.93
C ASP A 201 17.54 19.48 16.84
N PHE A 202 17.77 19.73 18.13
CA PHE A 202 16.69 20.19 19.02
C PHE A 202 16.51 21.69 18.88
N ASP A 203 15.25 22.12 18.76
CA ASP A 203 14.84 23.52 18.77
C ASP A 203 13.91 23.75 19.95
N ASN A 204 14.29 24.71 20.81
CA ASN A 204 13.60 25.02 22.07
C ASN A 204 12.74 26.28 21.98
N ASP A 205 12.53 26.84 20.74
CA ASP A 205 11.75 28.06 20.55
C ASP A 205 10.23 27.81 20.45
#